data_75cbb06d4ae391339b3b01dd83f6e99e
#
_entry.id   75cbb06d4ae391339b3b01dd83f6e99e
#
_cell.length_a   1.000
_cell.length_b   1.000
_cell.length_c   1.000
_cell.angle_alpha   90.00
_cell.angle_beta   90.00
_cell.angle_gamma   90.00
#
_symmetry.space_group_name_H-M   'P 1'
#
loop_
_entity.id
_entity.type
_entity.pdbx_description
1 polymer ?
#
loop_
_entity_poly.entity_id
_entity_poly.type
_entity_poly.pdbx_seq_one_letter_code
_entity_poly.pdbx_strand_id
1 'polypeptide(L)'
;MKRVKHPINLYHISLKNHNGEVFHPRIPEVYNNDEDDTISRVCFSSTISGAYRAITFEDTCGEECYVHIPTNIDSLIKRGSVYKPNTNLVWDADFTNDYWVRRPVKLKCIGKAKFYYKNHNTWTVPWRPRVDFKWIEKYTENDKRRV
;
A
#
# COMPACT_ATOMS: atom_id res chain seq x y z
N MET A 1 -11.02 3.73 -14.66
CA MET A 1 -10.84 3.43 -13.22
C MET A 1 -12.21 3.21 -12.59
N LYS A 2 -12.29 2.29 -11.67
CA LYS A 2 -13.57 1.82 -11.13
C LYS A 2 -13.70 2.21 -9.66
N ARG A 3 -14.85 2.82 -9.29
CA ARG A 3 -15.14 3.19 -7.90
C ARG A 3 -15.40 1.94 -7.06
N VAL A 4 -14.79 1.89 -5.89
CA VAL A 4 -15.01 0.81 -4.92
C VAL A 4 -16.31 1.09 -4.15
N LYS A 5 -17.20 0.08 -4.10
CA LYS A 5 -18.53 0.18 -3.46
C LYS A 5 -18.76 -0.87 -2.38
N HIS A 6 -17.75 -1.66 -2.05
CA HIS A 6 -17.83 -2.74 -1.06
C HIS A 6 -16.72 -2.58 -0.02
N PRO A 7 -16.86 -3.17 1.18
CA PRO A 7 -15.79 -3.14 2.18
C PRO A 7 -14.49 -3.73 1.63
N ILE A 8 -13.38 -3.07 1.94
CA ILE A 8 -12.05 -3.50 1.52
C ILE A 8 -11.03 -3.07 2.56
N ASN A 9 -9.99 -3.87 2.73
CA ASN A 9 -8.82 -3.49 3.51
C ASN A 9 -7.80 -2.83 2.61
N LEU A 10 -7.19 -1.75 3.07
CA LEU A 10 -6.14 -1.05 2.34
C LEU A 10 -4.91 -0.92 3.23
N TYR A 11 -3.74 -1.03 2.62
CA TYR A 11 -2.45 -0.99 3.32
C TYR A 11 -1.47 -0.07 2.63
N HIS A 12 -0.66 0.60 3.44
CA HIS A 12 0.49 1.39 3.01
C HIS A 12 1.69 0.99 3.83
N ILE A 13 2.83 0.77 3.17
CA ILE A 13 4.06 0.33 3.83
C ILE A 13 5.12 1.38 3.63
N SER A 14 5.87 1.67 4.70
CA SER A 14 6.94 2.66 4.70
C SER A 14 8.03 2.27 5.69
N LEU A 15 9.26 2.68 5.40
CA LEU A 15 10.36 2.59 6.35
C LEU A 15 10.18 3.54 7.53
N LYS A 16 9.34 4.54 7.38
CA LYS A 16 9.02 5.53 8.41
C LYS A 16 7.63 5.25 9.00
N ASN A 17 7.48 5.46 10.31
CA ASN A 17 6.18 5.39 10.97
C ASN A 17 5.40 6.68 10.73
N HIS A 18 4.29 6.57 10.00
CA HIS A 18 3.39 7.68 9.67
C HIS A 18 2.11 7.69 10.51
N ASN A 19 2.15 7.08 11.70
CA ASN A 19 0.96 7.02 12.56
C ASN A 19 0.42 8.42 12.86
N GLY A 20 -0.88 8.63 12.57
CA GLY A 20 -1.55 9.91 12.81
C GLY A 20 -1.33 10.96 11.72
N GLU A 21 -0.45 10.74 10.76
CA GLU A 21 -0.23 11.67 9.66
C GLU A 21 -1.38 11.63 8.66
N VAL A 22 -1.69 12.79 8.07
CA VAL A 22 -2.67 12.93 7.00
C VAL A 22 -1.92 12.99 5.68
N PHE A 23 -2.23 12.05 4.79
CA PHE A 23 -1.70 12.05 3.43
C PHE A 23 -2.71 12.74 2.51
N HIS A 24 -2.22 13.67 1.70
CA HIS A 24 -3.03 14.39 0.73
C HIS A 24 -2.83 13.81 -0.67
N PRO A 25 -3.89 13.73 -1.49
CA PRO A 25 -3.76 13.28 -2.87
C PRO A 25 -2.73 14.12 -3.63
N ARG A 26 -1.85 13.44 -4.35
CA ARG A 26 -0.82 14.08 -5.18
C ARG A 26 -0.47 13.16 -6.35
N ILE A 27 0.17 13.74 -7.35
CA ILE A 27 0.84 12.95 -8.38
C ILE A 27 2.15 12.43 -7.75
N PRO A 28 2.41 11.12 -7.74
CA PRO A 28 3.66 10.58 -7.19
C PRO A 28 4.88 11.21 -7.88
N GLU A 29 5.91 11.55 -7.08
CA GLU A 29 7.17 12.10 -7.61
C GLU A 29 7.97 11.03 -8.37
N VAL A 30 7.88 9.79 -7.91
CA VAL A 30 8.54 8.65 -8.54
C VAL A 30 7.47 7.67 -8.98
N TYR A 31 7.36 7.45 -10.27
CA TYR A 31 6.41 6.51 -10.85
C TYR A 31 6.99 5.92 -12.13
N ASN A 32 6.44 4.79 -12.57
CA ASN A 32 6.82 4.18 -13.85
C ASN A 32 6.32 5.02 -15.01
N ASN A 33 7.01 4.97 -16.15
CA ASN A 33 6.64 5.72 -17.35
C ASN A 33 5.22 5.40 -17.84
N ASP A 34 4.71 4.22 -17.52
CA ASP A 34 3.36 3.79 -17.91
C ASP A 34 2.30 4.09 -16.86
N GLU A 35 2.66 4.70 -15.74
CA GLU A 35 1.68 5.16 -14.76
C GLU A 35 1.06 6.48 -15.16
N ASP A 36 -0.22 6.67 -14.81
CA ASP A 36 -0.89 7.94 -15.01
C ASP A 36 -0.23 9.07 -14.20
N ASP A 37 0.04 10.17 -14.84
CA ASP A 37 0.63 11.37 -14.24
C ASP A 37 -0.35 12.56 -14.13
N THR A 38 -1.64 12.32 -14.32
CA THR A 38 -2.67 13.36 -14.34
C THR A 38 -3.63 13.32 -13.16
N ILE A 39 -3.77 12.16 -12.50
CA ILE A 39 -4.74 11.96 -11.41
C ILE A 39 -4.02 12.00 -10.07
N SER A 40 -4.31 13.02 -9.26
CA SER A 40 -3.79 13.09 -7.89
C SER A 40 -4.45 12.04 -7.00
N ARG A 41 -3.65 11.37 -6.19
CA ARG A 41 -4.08 10.22 -5.39
C ARG A 41 -3.17 9.96 -4.20
N VAL A 42 -3.70 9.20 -3.24
CA VAL A 42 -2.91 8.49 -2.23
C VAL A 42 -2.99 7.01 -2.59
N CYS A 43 -1.85 6.37 -2.77
CA CYS A 43 -1.78 4.98 -3.23
C CYS A 43 -1.80 3.99 -2.06
N PHE A 44 -2.61 2.96 -2.20
CA PHE A 44 -2.69 1.85 -1.26
C PHE A 44 -2.70 0.52 -2.02
N SER A 45 -2.56 -0.57 -1.27
CA SER A 45 -2.78 -1.91 -1.80
C SER A 45 -3.80 -2.65 -0.96
N SER A 46 -4.55 -3.55 -1.56
CA SER A 46 -5.50 -4.40 -0.83
C SER A 46 -4.82 -5.54 -0.08
N THR A 47 -3.53 -5.76 -0.28
CA THR A 47 -2.74 -6.76 0.43
C THR A 47 -1.46 -6.14 0.98
N ILE A 48 -0.98 -6.69 2.10
CA ILE A 48 0.28 -6.25 2.70
C ILE A 48 1.44 -6.53 1.73
N SER A 49 1.47 -7.71 1.12
CA SER A 49 2.51 -8.06 0.15
C SER A 49 2.50 -7.15 -1.08
N GLY A 50 1.32 -6.80 -1.58
CA GLY A 50 1.18 -5.86 -2.70
C GLY A 50 1.67 -4.46 -2.35
N ALA A 51 1.37 -3.99 -1.14
CA ALA A 51 1.85 -2.70 -0.64
C ALA A 51 3.38 -2.66 -0.56
N TYR A 52 4.00 -3.75 -0.12
CA TYR A 52 5.45 -3.86 -0.10
C TYR A 52 6.06 -3.83 -1.51
N ARG A 53 5.46 -4.55 -2.45
CA ARG A 53 5.91 -4.56 -3.85
C ARG A 53 5.87 -3.18 -4.49
N ALA A 54 4.95 -2.31 -4.05
CA ALA A 54 4.77 -0.99 -4.61
C ALA A 54 5.85 0.01 -4.19
N ILE A 55 6.62 -0.24 -3.13
CA ILE A 55 7.61 0.72 -2.64
C ILE A 55 8.96 0.59 -3.36
N THR A 56 9.68 -0.47 -3.15
CA THR A 56 10.90 -0.79 -3.89
C THR A 56 11.21 -2.25 -3.72
N PHE A 57 11.85 -2.83 -4.74
CA PHE A 57 12.05 -4.26 -4.76
C PHE A 57 13.31 -4.70 -4.05
N GLU A 58 14.40 -3.96 -4.17
CA GLU A 58 15.71 -4.47 -3.82
C GLU A 58 16.24 -3.93 -2.51
N ASP A 59 15.98 -2.65 -2.23
CA ASP A 59 16.62 -1.95 -1.13
C ASP A 59 15.97 -2.20 0.23
N THR A 60 14.77 -2.75 0.26
CA THR A 60 14.01 -2.95 1.50
C THR A 60 13.87 -4.40 1.93
N CYS A 61 14.35 -5.34 1.11
CA CYS A 61 14.29 -6.77 1.44
C CYS A 61 15.10 -7.07 2.71
N GLY A 62 14.44 -7.68 3.69
CA GLY A 62 15.05 -7.95 4.99
C GLY A 62 15.02 -6.79 5.97
N GLU A 63 14.54 -5.62 5.56
CA GLU A 63 14.39 -4.49 6.47
C GLU A 63 13.03 -4.50 7.17
N GLU A 64 12.98 -3.85 8.34
CA GLU A 64 11.75 -3.66 9.08
C GLU A 64 10.98 -2.47 8.52
N CYS A 65 9.73 -2.69 8.17
CA CYS A 65 8.85 -1.66 7.62
C CYS A 65 7.61 -1.50 8.50
N TYR A 66 7.07 -0.30 8.52
CA TYR A 66 5.82 0.00 9.22
C TYR A 66 4.64 -0.21 8.28
N VAL A 67 3.61 -0.87 8.79
CA VAL A 67 2.38 -1.17 8.06
C VAL A 67 1.28 -0.25 8.54
N HIS A 68 0.62 0.42 7.60
CA HIS A 68 -0.40 1.42 7.89
C HIS A 68 -1.72 1.07 7.22
N ILE A 69 -2.81 1.54 7.83
CA ILE A 69 -4.15 1.48 7.27
C ILE A 69 -4.78 2.87 7.31
N PRO A 70 -5.76 3.18 6.43
CA PRO A 70 -6.58 4.38 6.59
C PRO A 70 -7.44 4.25 7.85
N THR A 71 -7.63 5.34 8.59
CA THR A 71 -8.46 5.32 9.82
C THR A 71 -9.95 5.31 9.53
N ASN A 72 -10.38 5.72 8.33
CA ASN A 72 -11.78 5.96 8.00
C ASN A 72 -12.16 5.40 6.64
N ILE A 73 -11.69 4.18 6.34
CA ILE A 73 -11.88 3.57 5.01
C ILE A 73 -13.36 3.45 4.62
N ASP A 74 -14.24 3.08 5.56
CA ASP A 74 -15.65 2.93 5.25
C ASP A 74 -16.30 4.26 4.85
N SER A 75 -15.94 5.35 5.52
CA SER A 75 -16.38 6.69 5.15
C SER A 75 -15.86 7.12 3.79
N LEU A 76 -14.61 6.81 3.47
CA LEU A 76 -14.01 7.11 2.17
C LEU A 76 -14.70 6.37 1.04
N ILE A 77 -15.02 5.10 1.24
CA ILE A 77 -15.78 4.29 0.28
C ILE A 77 -17.18 4.89 0.07
N LYS A 78 -17.86 5.20 1.16
CA LYS A 78 -19.22 5.76 1.14
C LYS A 78 -19.28 7.09 0.39
N ARG A 79 -18.22 7.90 0.50
CA ARG A 79 -18.11 9.18 -0.22
C ARG A 79 -17.70 9.02 -1.70
N GLY A 80 -17.45 7.80 -2.15
CA GLY A 80 -17.00 7.54 -3.52
C GLY A 80 -15.58 7.99 -3.81
N SER A 81 -14.71 7.97 -2.80
CA SER A 81 -13.36 8.50 -2.91
C SER A 81 -12.30 7.42 -3.16
N VAL A 82 -12.69 6.14 -3.17
CA VAL A 82 -11.77 5.01 -3.35
C VAL A 82 -11.99 4.40 -4.73
N TYR A 83 -10.89 4.21 -5.45
CA TYR A 83 -10.93 3.72 -6.83
C TYR A 83 -9.94 2.58 -7.05
N LYS A 84 -10.33 1.65 -7.90
CA LYS A 84 -9.45 0.61 -8.45
C LYS A 84 -8.94 1.09 -9.81
N PRO A 85 -7.66 1.46 -9.96
CA PRO A 85 -7.12 1.76 -11.29
C PRO A 85 -7.03 0.49 -12.13
N ASN A 86 -7.13 0.64 -13.43
CA ASN A 86 -6.93 -0.47 -14.36
C ASN A 86 -5.47 -0.47 -14.86
N THR A 87 -5.10 -1.50 -15.61
CA THR A 87 -3.73 -1.64 -16.12
C THR A 87 -3.35 -0.60 -17.18
N ASN A 88 -4.31 0.15 -17.73
CA ASN A 88 -4.04 1.28 -18.61
C ASN A 88 -3.52 2.50 -17.84
N LEU A 89 -3.90 2.64 -16.56
CA LEU A 89 -3.44 3.73 -15.68
C LEU A 89 -2.18 3.34 -14.92
N VAL A 90 -2.08 2.08 -14.49
CA VAL A 90 -0.93 1.52 -13.76
C VAL A 90 -0.68 0.13 -14.31
N TRP A 91 0.40 -0.06 -15.03
CA TRP A 91 0.67 -1.32 -15.73
C TRP A 91 0.75 -2.55 -14.81
N ASP A 92 1.18 -2.36 -13.56
CA ASP A 92 1.32 -3.42 -12.57
C ASP A 92 0.22 -3.41 -11.50
N ALA A 93 -0.92 -2.75 -11.76
CA ALA A 93 -2.00 -2.60 -10.79
C ALA A 93 -2.50 -3.94 -10.22
N ASP A 94 -2.56 -4.98 -11.06
CA ASP A 94 -3.00 -6.30 -10.61
C ASP A 94 -1.92 -7.01 -9.78
N PHE A 95 -0.66 -6.73 -10.04
CA PHE A 95 0.46 -7.29 -9.30
C PHE A 95 0.60 -6.67 -7.91
N THR A 96 0.45 -5.36 -7.80
CA THR A 96 0.53 -4.64 -6.54
C THR A 96 -0.80 -4.57 -5.80
N ASN A 97 -1.89 -5.00 -6.42
CA ASN A 97 -3.26 -4.85 -5.91
C ASN A 97 -3.58 -3.38 -5.57
N ASP A 98 -3.26 -2.50 -6.50
CA ASP A 98 -3.27 -1.06 -6.32
C ASP A 98 -4.68 -0.49 -6.20
N TYR A 99 -4.84 0.48 -5.28
CA TYR A 99 -6.06 1.24 -5.06
C TYR A 99 -5.70 2.70 -4.79
N TRP A 100 -6.54 3.61 -5.24
CA TRP A 100 -6.32 5.04 -5.11
C TRP A 100 -7.40 5.68 -4.24
N VAL A 101 -6.97 6.55 -3.32
CA VAL A 101 -7.86 7.40 -2.53
C VAL A 101 -7.67 8.84 -3.01
N ARG A 102 -8.76 9.49 -3.37
CA ARG A 102 -8.74 10.84 -3.93
C ARG A 102 -9.20 11.92 -2.94
N ARG A 103 -9.02 11.67 -1.67
CA ARG A 103 -9.25 12.62 -0.57
C ARG A 103 -8.12 12.52 0.44
N PRO A 104 -7.91 13.57 1.27
CA PRO A 104 -6.99 13.44 2.39
C PRO A 104 -7.36 12.25 3.25
N VAL A 105 -6.37 11.50 3.68
CA VAL A 105 -6.55 10.27 4.46
C VAL A 105 -5.57 10.23 5.62
N LYS A 106 -6.10 10.01 6.83
CA LYS A 106 -5.28 9.86 8.02
C LYS A 106 -4.87 8.40 8.17
N LEU A 107 -3.58 8.18 8.39
CA LEU A 107 -3.00 6.85 8.54
C LEU A 107 -2.91 6.44 10.01
N LYS A 108 -3.06 5.15 10.24
CA LYS A 108 -2.84 4.49 11.51
C LYS A 108 -1.82 3.38 11.30
N CYS A 109 -0.76 3.39 12.08
CA CYS A 109 0.23 2.32 12.06
C CYS A 109 -0.31 1.12 12.83
N ILE A 110 -0.36 -0.05 12.19
CA ILE A 110 -0.86 -1.27 12.82
C ILE A 110 0.24 -2.23 13.24
N GLY A 111 1.49 -1.91 12.94
CA GLY A 111 2.61 -2.72 13.37
C GLY A 111 3.84 -2.52 12.51
N LYS A 112 4.85 -3.31 12.83
CA LYS A 112 6.12 -3.37 12.13
C LYS A 112 6.36 -4.81 11.67
N ALA A 113 6.75 -4.98 10.41
CA ALA A 113 6.98 -6.28 9.82
C ALA A 113 8.30 -6.32 9.05
N LYS A 114 8.85 -7.50 8.93
CA LYS A 114 10.03 -7.76 8.13
C LYS A 114 9.64 -8.53 6.89
N PHE A 115 10.12 -8.10 5.73
CA PHE A 115 9.71 -8.63 4.43
C PHE A 115 10.83 -9.41 3.77
N TYR A 116 10.46 -10.49 3.09
CA TYR A 116 11.39 -11.38 2.40
C TYR A 116 10.88 -11.71 1.02
N TYR A 117 11.81 -11.84 0.08
CA TYR A 117 11.51 -12.49 -1.19
C TYR A 117 11.63 -13.99 -1.02
N LYS A 118 10.55 -14.69 -1.34
CA LYS A 118 10.47 -16.13 -1.22
C LYS A 118 10.79 -16.77 -2.57
N ASN A 119 11.61 -17.83 -2.57
CA ASN A 119 11.93 -18.59 -3.77
C ASN A 119 12.59 -17.78 -4.88
N HIS A 120 13.70 -17.11 -4.54
CA HIS A 120 14.52 -16.39 -5.52
C HIS A 120 14.91 -17.21 -6.75
N ASN A 121 14.93 -18.53 -6.63
CA ASN A 121 15.40 -19.44 -7.68
C ASN A 121 14.25 -20.00 -8.53
N THR A 122 13.00 -19.66 -8.25
CA THR A 122 11.87 -20.11 -9.07
C THR A 122 11.49 -19.01 -10.05
N TRP A 123 11.95 -19.16 -11.27
CA TRP A 123 11.84 -18.18 -12.35
C TRP A 123 10.59 -18.37 -13.20
N THR A 124 9.42 -18.56 -12.60
CA THR A 124 8.19 -18.61 -13.36
C THR A 124 7.80 -17.24 -13.90
N VAL A 125 7.99 -16.19 -13.09
CA VAL A 125 7.80 -14.79 -13.51
C VAL A 125 8.88 -13.97 -12.81
N PRO A 126 10.07 -13.75 -13.41
CA PRO A 126 11.24 -13.19 -12.73
C PRO A 126 11.02 -11.80 -12.13
N TRP A 127 10.20 -10.95 -12.75
CA TRP A 127 9.93 -9.58 -12.29
C TRP A 127 8.80 -9.50 -11.26
N ARG A 128 8.22 -10.64 -10.87
CA ARG A 128 7.14 -10.73 -9.88
C ARG A 128 7.53 -11.70 -8.76
N PRO A 129 8.56 -11.36 -7.97
CA PRO A 129 8.98 -12.25 -6.89
C PRO A 129 7.87 -12.40 -5.87
N ARG A 130 7.77 -13.59 -5.31
CA ARG A 130 6.84 -13.87 -4.22
C ARG A 130 7.36 -13.21 -2.94
N VAL A 131 6.52 -12.44 -2.28
CA VAL A 131 6.84 -11.74 -1.04
C VAL A 131 6.14 -12.41 0.13
N ASP A 132 6.91 -12.67 1.17
CA ASP A 132 6.40 -13.12 2.46
C ASP A 132 6.79 -12.11 3.53
N PHE A 133 6.12 -12.12 4.69
CA PHE A 133 6.46 -11.20 5.76
C PHE A 133 6.22 -11.85 7.12
N LYS A 134 6.90 -11.30 8.12
CA LYS A 134 6.77 -11.70 9.51
C LYS A 134 6.56 -10.47 10.38
N TRP A 135 5.52 -10.47 11.21
CA TRP A 135 5.32 -9.41 12.17
C TRP A 135 6.45 -9.39 13.20
N ILE A 136 7.06 -8.21 13.39
CA ILE A 136 7.98 -7.94 14.49
C ILE A 136 7.17 -7.45 15.67
N GLU A 137 6.27 -6.51 15.43
CA GLU A 137 5.31 -5.99 16.40
C GLU A 137 3.97 -5.80 15.69
N LYS A 138 2.91 -6.28 16.30
CA LYS A 138 1.56 -6.04 15.82
C LYS A 138 0.79 -5.29 16.90
N TYR A 139 0.34 -4.09 16.58
CA TYR A 139 -0.31 -3.22 17.55
C TYR A 139 -1.79 -3.56 17.66
N THR A 140 -2.31 -3.48 18.88
CA THR A 140 -3.74 -3.62 19.16
C THR A 140 -4.35 -2.25 19.36
N GLU A 141 -5.67 -2.19 19.46
CA GLU A 141 -6.42 -0.95 19.75
C GLU A 141 -5.93 -0.23 21.00
N ASN A 142 -5.49 -0.99 22.01
CA ASN A 142 -5.06 -0.47 23.32
C ASN A 142 -3.54 -0.29 23.41
N ASP A 143 -2.81 -0.50 22.35
CA ASP A 143 -1.35 -0.43 22.35
C ASP A 143 -0.88 1.02 22.28
N LYS A 144 -0.20 1.48 23.33
CA LYS A 144 0.29 2.86 23.43
C LYS A 144 1.42 3.19 22.44
N ARG A 145 2.11 2.19 21.92
CA ARG A 145 3.18 2.39 20.94
C ARG A 145 2.67 2.88 19.59
N ARG A 146 1.38 2.84 19.38
CA ARG A 146 0.72 3.31 18.15
C ARG A 146 0.66 4.82 18.04
N VAL A 147 0.86 5.49 19.12
CA VAL A 147 0.71 6.95 19.21
C VAL A 147 1.99 7.66 18.81
#